data_086f98ad56116bca5b9c2bbc5cf0fff4
#
_entry.id   086f98ad56116bca5b9c2bbc5cf0fff4
#
_cell.length_a   1.000
_cell.length_b   1.000
_cell.length_c   1.000
_cell.angle_alpha   90.00
_cell.angle_beta   90.00
_cell.angle_gamma   90.00
#
_symmetry.space_group_name_H-M   'P 1'
#
loop_
_entity.id
_entity.type
_entity.pdbx_description
1 polymer ?
#
loop_
_entity_poly.entity_id
_entity_poly.type
_entity_poly.pdbx_seq_one_letter_code
_entity_poly.pdbx_strand_id
1 'polypeptide(L)'
;MRNDRELSPAQLQAFGEELDALRAATLADLGETDARYIRRIRTAVRACCWSGRVLLMLGWFPPTWLLGTLLLALGKILENMELGHNVIHGQYDWMNDPEFDGRTYEWDIAGPADFWRRTHNHVHHTYTNGLGMDDDVGYGLVRLFPE
;
A
#
# COMPACT_ATOMS: atom_id res chain seq x y z
N MET A 1 25.58 30.62 -17.63
CA MET A 1 25.53 30.41 -16.16
C MET A 1 25.37 28.93 -15.97
N ARG A 2 26.37 28.20 -15.44
CA ARG A 2 26.22 26.81 -15.00
C ARG A 2 25.25 26.82 -13.82
N ASN A 3 24.28 25.98 -13.85
CA ASN A 3 23.32 25.85 -12.75
C ASN A 3 24.05 25.16 -11.58
N ASP A 4 24.48 25.94 -10.57
CA ASP A 4 25.26 25.48 -9.41
C ASP A 4 24.51 24.45 -8.55
N ARG A 5 23.36 23.97 -9.01
CA ARG A 5 22.52 22.92 -8.38
C ARG A 5 22.67 21.54 -9.01
N GLU A 6 23.42 21.41 -10.11
CA GLU A 6 23.65 20.11 -10.73
C GLU A 6 24.83 19.41 -10.06
N LEU A 7 24.57 18.19 -9.58
CA LEU A 7 25.62 17.33 -9.02
C LEU A 7 26.62 16.93 -10.13
N SER A 8 27.90 16.92 -9.81
CA SER A 8 28.91 16.36 -10.71
C SER A 8 28.71 14.83 -10.85
N PRO A 9 29.22 14.22 -11.93
CA PRO A 9 29.15 12.76 -12.10
C PRO A 9 29.70 11.97 -10.91
N ALA A 10 30.78 12.44 -10.29
CA ALA A 10 31.35 11.80 -9.10
C ALA A 10 30.44 11.92 -7.87
N GLN A 11 29.75 13.06 -7.70
CA GLN A 11 28.77 13.23 -6.63
C GLN A 11 27.53 12.38 -6.85
N LEU A 12 27.06 12.23 -8.10
CA LEU A 12 25.95 11.32 -8.44
C LEU A 12 26.30 9.87 -8.17
N GLN A 13 27.53 9.45 -8.50
CA GLN A 13 27.99 8.10 -8.21
C GLN A 13 28.06 7.87 -6.69
N ALA A 14 28.70 8.78 -5.94
CA ALA A 14 28.80 8.65 -4.47
C ALA A 14 27.42 8.61 -3.81
N PHE A 15 26.48 9.44 -4.28
CA PHE A 15 25.10 9.41 -3.80
C PHE A 15 24.40 8.07 -4.10
N GLY A 16 24.61 7.51 -5.29
CA GLY A 16 24.11 6.17 -5.63
C GLY A 16 24.66 5.08 -4.71
N GLU A 17 25.98 5.10 -4.45
CA GLU A 17 26.65 4.15 -3.53
C GLU A 17 26.12 4.26 -2.09
N GLU A 18 25.85 5.49 -1.59
CA GLU A 18 25.22 5.70 -0.27
C GLU A 18 23.81 5.12 -0.21
N LEU A 19 22.99 5.33 -1.26
CA LEU A 19 21.64 4.76 -1.34
C LEU A 19 21.67 3.23 -1.38
N ASP A 20 22.57 2.63 -2.14
CA ASP A 20 22.73 1.18 -2.21
C ASP A 20 23.18 0.60 -0.86
N ALA A 21 24.10 1.26 -0.18
CA ALA A 21 24.54 0.87 1.17
C ALA A 21 23.40 0.96 2.19
N LEU A 22 22.61 2.05 2.16
CA LEU A 22 21.44 2.21 3.02
C LEU A 22 20.39 1.12 2.74
N ARG A 23 20.10 0.86 1.46
CA ARG A 23 19.20 -0.23 1.05
C ARG A 23 19.67 -1.59 1.57
N ALA A 24 20.95 -1.89 1.39
CA ALA A 24 21.52 -3.16 1.85
C ALA A 24 21.43 -3.30 3.38
N ALA A 25 21.74 -2.25 4.12
CA ALA A 25 21.64 -2.23 5.58
C ALA A 25 20.18 -2.45 6.05
N THR A 26 19.22 -1.75 5.44
CA THR A 26 17.79 -1.88 5.75
C THR A 26 17.29 -3.31 5.48
N LEU A 27 17.66 -3.90 4.35
CA LEU A 27 17.27 -5.28 4.03
C LEU A 27 17.89 -6.31 4.98
N ALA A 28 19.12 -6.06 5.45
CA ALA A 28 19.79 -6.94 6.40
C ALA A 28 19.18 -6.87 7.82
N ASP A 29 18.50 -5.77 8.16
CA ASP A 29 17.84 -5.57 9.46
C ASP A 29 16.42 -6.18 9.52
N LEU A 30 15.84 -6.52 8.35
CA LEU A 30 14.53 -7.16 8.30
C LEU A 30 14.53 -8.50 9.05
N GLY A 31 13.55 -8.68 9.93
CA GLY A 31 13.50 -9.87 10.77
C GLY A 31 12.16 -10.15 11.44
N GLU A 32 12.21 -11.03 12.43
CA GLU A 32 11.00 -11.49 13.15
C GLU A 32 10.24 -10.35 13.86
N THR A 33 10.91 -9.25 14.20
CA THR A 33 10.25 -8.09 14.80
C THR A 33 9.31 -7.43 13.79
N ASP A 34 9.78 -7.26 12.55
CA ASP A 34 8.99 -6.69 11.46
C ASP A 34 7.86 -7.64 11.07
N ALA A 35 8.15 -8.94 10.93
CA ALA A 35 7.13 -9.94 10.66
C ALA A 35 6.02 -9.97 11.70
N ARG A 36 6.37 -9.83 12.99
CA ARG A 36 5.36 -9.72 14.08
C ARG A 36 4.53 -8.45 13.98
N TYR A 37 5.12 -7.33 13.60
CA TYR A 37 4.39 -6.09 13.35
C TYR A 37 3.35 -6.29 12.26
N ILE A 38 3.76 -6.82 11.10
CA ILE A 38 2.88 -7.06 9.94
C ILE A 38 1.73 -8.01 10.32
N ARG A 39 2.01 -9.10 11.03
CA ARG A 39 0.97 -10.03 11.52
C ARG A 39 0.01 -9.37 12.53
N ARG A 40 0.48 -8.40 13.33
CA ARG A 40 -0.39 -7.62 14.23
C ARG A 40 -1.33 -6.70 13.44
N ILE A 41 -0.83 -6.03 12.42
CA ILE A 41 -1.68 -5.23 11.52
C ILE A 41 -2.74 -6.12 10.86
N ARG A 42 -2.35 -7.29 10.35
CA ARG A 42 -3.29 -8.26 9.79
C ARG A 42 -4.37 -8.68 10.79
N THR A 43 -3.98 -8.92 12.03
CA THR A 43 -4.91 -9.26 13.11
C THR A 43 -5.86 -8.10 13.41
N ALA A 44 -5.35 -6.87 13.47
CA ALA A 44 -6.17 -5.68 13.69
C ALA A 44 -7.19 -5.47 12.55
N VAL A 45 -6.77 -5.62 11.29
CA VAL A 45 -7.66 -5.57 10.12
C VAL A 45 -8.79 -6.58 10.27
N ARG A 46 -8.47 -7.84 10.54
CA ARG A 46 -9.48 -8.90 10.72
C ARG A 46 -10.43 -8.58 11.88
N ALA A 47 -9.89 -8.18 13.02
CA ALA A 47 -10.69 -7.83 14.19
C ALA A 47 -11.66 -6.68 13.89
N CYS A 48 -11.18 -5.60 13.28
CA CYS A 48 -12.00 -4.46 12.89
C CYS A 48 -13.08 -4.85 11.88
N CYS A 49 -12.73 -5.60 10.83
CA CYS A 49 -13.67 -6.00 9.81
C CYS A 49 -14.76 -6.96 10.35
N TRP A 50 -14.39 -7.95 11.15
CA TRP A 50 -15.36 -8.87 11.74
C TRP A 50 -16.25 -8.19 12.77
N SER A 51 -15.66 -7.44 13.71
CA SER A 51 -16.43 -6.70 14.72
C SER A 51 -17.37 -5.68 14.06
N GLY A 52 -16.88 -4.97 13.04
CA GLY A 52 -17.68 -4.03 12.30
C GLY A 52 -18.90 -4.69 11.64
N ARG A 53 -18.72 -5.82 10.96
CA ARG A 53 -19.81 -6.57 10.33
C ARG A 53 -20.83 -7.09 11.37
N VAL A 54 -20.36 -7.65 12.47
CA VAL A 54 -21.25 -8.13 13.55
C VAL A 54 -22.07 -6.97 14.12
N LEU A 55 -21.47 -5.84 14.41
CA LEU A 55 -22.18 -4.67 14.93
C LEU A 55 -23.18 -4.10 13.92
N LEU A 56 -22.86 -4.11 12.62
CA LEU A 56 -23.79 -3.70 11.58
C LEU A 56 -25.00 -4.66 11.45
N MET A 57 -24.84 -5.97 11.72
CA MET A 57 -25.98 -6.89 11.80
C MET A 57 -26.93 -6.54 12.97
N LEU A 58 -26.43 -5.86 14.00
CA LEU A 58 -27.20 -5.29 15.12
C LEU A 58 -27.58 -3.83 14.88
N GLY A 59 -27.54 -3.38 13.64
CA GLY A 59 -27.64 -1.96 13.23
C GLY A 59 -29.01 -1.29 13.41
N TRP A 60 -30.03 -2.02 13.90
CA TRP A 60 -31.29 -1.45 14.36
C TRP A 60 -31.15 -0.50 15.57
N PHE A 61 -30.02 -0.57 16.29
CA PHE A 61 -29.68 0.34 17.39
C PHE A 61 -28.58 1.32 16.92
N PRO A 62 -28.86 2.66 16.87
CA PRO A 62 -27.97 3.65 16.25
C PRO A 62 -26.50 3.61 16.73
N PRO A 63 -26.19 3.44 18.03
CA PRO A 63 -24.80 3.32 18.47
C PRO A 63 -24.06 2.12 17.88
N THR A 64 -24.70 0.97 17.71
CA THR A 64 -24.06 -0.21 17.12
C THR A 64 -23.82 -0.02 15.64
N TRP A 65 -24.74 0.61 14.94
CA TRP A 65 -24.58 1.00 13.53
C TRP A 65 -23.38 1.94 13.35
N LEU A 66 -23.30 3.02 14.15
CA LEU A 66 -22.20 3.97 14.06
C LEU A 66 -20.85 3.31 14.35
N LEU A 67 -20.74 2.58 15.47
CA LEU A 67 -19.51 1.89 15.86
C LEU A 67 -19.10 0.83 14.83
N GLY A 68 -20.07 0.06 14.32
CA GLY A 68 -19.85 -0.94 13.28
C GLY A 68 -19.31 -0.33 12.00
N THR A 69 -19.87 0.81 11.58
CA THR A 69 -19.40 1.56 10.41
C THR A 69 -17.96 2.06 10.61
N LEU A 70 -17.66 2.65 11.76
CA LEU A 70 -16.32 3.16 12.06
C LEU A 70 -15.27 2.05 12.09
N LEU A 71 -15.57 0.91 12.74
CA LEU A 71 -14.66 -0.23 12.78
C LEU A 71 -14.45 -0.84 11.39
N LEU A 72 -15.51 -0.99 10.61
CA LEU A 72 -15.39 -1.52 9.26
C LEU A 72 -14.59 -0.57 8.36
N ALA A 73 -14.85 0.73 8.44
CA ALA A 73 -14.09 1.74 7.71
C ALA A 73 -12.60 1.71 8.09
N LEU A 74 -12.27 1.67 9.39
CA LEU A 74 -10.89 1.54 9.86
C LEU A 74 -10.23 0.26 9.32
N GLY A 75 -10.92 -0.88 9.42
CA GLY A 75 -10.42 -2.15 8.89
C GLY A 75 -10.13 -2.08 7.39
N LYS A 76 -11.02 -1.44 6.61
CA LYS A 76 -10.84 -1.27 5.15
C LYS A 76 -9.70 -0.31 4.80
N ILE A 77 -9.53 0.76 5.56
CA ILE A 77 -8.40 1.69 5.38
C ILE A 77 -7.08 0.97 5.66
N LEU A 78 -6.98 0.26 6.77
CA LEU A 78 -5.77 -0.51 7.11
C LEU A 78 -5.51 -1.63 6.10
N GLU A 79 -6.54 -2.35 5.64
CA GLU A 79 -6.42 -3.37 4.59
C GLU A 79 -5.88 -2.77 3.30
N ASN A 80 -6.44 -1.65 2.85
CA ASN A 80 -6.07 -1.05 1.58
C ASN A 80 -4.70 -0.35 1.63
N MET A 81 -4.48 0.50 2.63
CA MET A 81 -3.33 1.43 2.63
C MET A 81 -2.09 0.82 3.27
N GLU A 82 -2.25 0.06 4.34
CA GLU A 82 -1.11 -0.40 5.15
C GLU A 82 -0.75 -1.86 4.83
N LEU A 83 -1.73 -2.72 4.65
CA LEU A 83 -1.48 -4.15 4.47
C LEU A 83 -1.49 -4.55 3.00
N GLY A 84 -2.65 -4.54 2.37
CA GLY A 84 -2.86 -5.12 1.04
C GLY A 84 -2.06 -4.45 -0.04
N HIS A 85 -1.96 -3.12 -0.02
CA HIS A 85 -1.10 -2.35 -0.91
C HIS A 85 0.35 -2.87 -0.89
N ASN A 86 0.92 -2.95 0.29
CA ASN A 86 2.31 -3.38 0.47
C ASN A 86 2.51 -4.88 0.16
N VAL A 87 1.53 -5.75 0.52
CA VAL A 87 1.58 -7.17 0.14
C VAL A 87 1.57 -7.31 -1.38
N ILE A 88 0.66 -6.64 -2.08
CA ILE A 88 0.52 -6.76 -3.54
C ILE A 88 1.75 -6.19 -4.26
N HIS A 89 2.48 -5.24 -3.65
CA HIS A 89 3.80 -4.81 -4.13
C HIS A 89 4.93 -5.82 -3.87
N GLY A 90 4.66 -6.93 -3.18
CA GLY A 90 5.67 -7.93 -2.83
C GLY A 90 6.61 -7.50 -1.72
N GLN A 91 6.27 -6.43 -0.98
CA GLN A 91 7.16 -5.88 0.06
C GLN A 91 7.37 -6.83 1.24
N TYR A 92 6.47 -7.82 1.41
CA TYR A 92 6.53 -8.80 2.49
C TYR A 92 6.89 -10.22 2.04
N ASP A 93 7.25 -10.42 0.75
CA ASP A 93 7.62 -11.72 0.19
C ASP A 93 8.84 -12.34 0.88
N TRP A 94 9.71 -11.52 1.48
CA TRP A 94 10.84 -11.98 2.29
C TRP A 94 10.45 -12.83 3.50
N MET A 95 9.21 -12.69 4.00
CA MET A 95 8.70 -13.49 5.12
C MET A 95 8.48 -14.95 4.74
N ASN A 96 8.41 -15.28 3.44
CA ASN A 96 8.06 -16.61 2.92
C ASN A 96 6.77 -17.17 3.55
N ASP A 97 5.82 -16.30 3.84
CA ASP A 97 4.53 -16.62 4.45
C ASP A 97 3.44 -16.52 3.38
N PRO A 98 2.76 -17.64 3.03
CA PRO A 98 1.74 -17.65 1.97
C PRO A 98 0.59 -16.64 2.18
N GLU A 99 0.36 -16.21 3.42
CA GLU A 99 -0.66 -15.21 3.74
C GLU A 99 -0.26 -13.80 3.27
N PHE A 100 1.03 -13.55 3.01
CA PHE A 100 1.59 -12.26 2.61
C PHE A 100 2.34 -12.33 1.26
N ASP A 101 2.08 -13.36 0.46
CA ASP A 101 2.67 -13.50 -0.86
C ASP A 101 2.04 -12.52 -1.86
N GLY A 102 2.85 -11.65 -2.45
CA GLY A 102 2.39 -10.57 -3.32
C GLY A 102 1.71 -11.04 -4.61
N ARG A 103 1.94 -12.28 -5.05
CA ARG A 103 1.37 -12.83 -6.28
C ARG A 103 0.00 -13.44 -6.07
N THR A 104 -0.24 -14.02 -4.89
CA THR A 104 -1.44 -14.80 -4.58
C THR A 104 -2.37 -14.09 -3.62
N TYR A 105 -1.91 -13.01 -2.98
CA TYR A 105 -2.72 -12.26 -2.03
C TYR A 105 -3.99 -11.72 -2.67
N GLU A 106 -5.10 -11.92 -1.98
CA GLU A 106 -6.40 -11.35 -2.34
C GLU A 106 -6.95 -10.54 -1.17
N TRP A 107 -7.45 -9.39 -1.44
CA TRP A 107 -7.97 -8.47 -0.44
C TRP A 107 -9.50 -8.40 -0.41
N ASP A 108 -10.05 -7.94 0.69
CA ASP A 108 -11.49 -7.78 0.88
C ASP A 108 -11.91 -6.30 0.64
N ILE A 109 -11.66 -5.82 -0.59
CA ILE A 109 -12.09 -4.47 -1.04
C ILE A 109 -12.81 -4.55 -2.40
N ALA A 110 -13.26 -3.42 -2.91
CA ALA A 110 -13.88 -3.35 -4.23
C ALA A 110 -12.83 -3.59 -5.33
N GLY A 111 -13.03 -4.64 -6.09
CA GLY A 111 -12.15 -5.04 -7.20
C GLY A 111 -11.12 -6.10 -6.83
N PRO A 112 -10.83 -7.01 -7.79
CA PRO A 112 -9.88 -8.09 -7.58
C PRO A 112 -8.44 -7.57 -7.55
N ALA A 113 -7.59 -8.22 -6.76
CA ALA A 113 -6.19 -7.84 -6.61
C ALA A 113 -5.40 -7.94 -7.93
N ASP A 114 -5.74 -8.87 -8.82
CA ASP A 114 -5.10 -8.99 -10.15
C ASP A 114 -5.31 -7.76 -11.03
N PHE A 115 -6.49 -7.16 -10.99
CA PHE A 115 -6.75 -5.92 -11.70
C PHE A 115 -5.84 -4.81 -11.17
N TRP A 116 -5.74 -4.70 -9.85
CA TRP A 116 -4.91 -3.70 -9.20
C TRP A 116 -3.40 -3.93 -9.45
N ARG A 117 -2.92 -5.18 -9.43
CA ARG A 117 -1.53 -5.52 -9.83
C ARG A 117 -1.22 -4.99 -11.24
N ARG A 118 -2.16 -5.12 -12.17
CA ARG A 118 -1.95 -4.63 -13.53
C ARG A 118 -2.02 -3.10 -13.62
N THR A 119 -3.06 -2.49 -13.08
CA THR A 119 -3.29 -1.05 -13.22
C THR A 119 -2.32 -0.24 -12.36
N HIS A 120 -2.14 -0.63 -11.12
CA HIS A 120 -1.30 0.12 -10.18
C HIS A 120 0.18 -0.29 -10.29
N ASN A 121 0.54 -1.57 -10.04
CA ASN A 121 1.95 -1.96 -10.03
C ASN A 121 2.64 -1.85 -11.40
N HIS A 122 1.90 -1.98 -12.49
CA HIS A 122 2.50 -1.89 -13.83
C HIS A 122 2.22 -0.55 -14.50
N VAL A 123 0.95 -0.18 -14.71
CA VAL A 123 0.61 1.03 -15.47
C VAL A 123 0.97 2.28 -14.71
N HIS A 124 0.45 2.45 -13.48
CA HIS A 124 0.75 3.63 -12.66
C HIS A 124 2.25 3.79 -12.38
N HIS A 125 2.96 2.74 -11.95
CA HIS A 125 4.40 2.83 -11.68
C HIS A 125 5.26 3.05 -12.94
N THR A 126 4.77 2.66 -14.13
CA THR A 126 5.49 2.93 -15.38
C THR A 126 5.25 4.35 -15.87
N TYR A 127 4.03 4.86 -15.75
CA TYR A 127 3.60 6.13 -16.35
C TYR A 127 3.18 7.16 -15.29
N THR A 128 3.66 7.03 -14.07
CA THR A 128 3.29 7.85 -12.90
C THR A 128 3.08 9.32 -13.26
N ASN A 129 1.87 9.81 -13.00
CA ASN A 129 1.41 11.17 -13.32
C ASN A 129 1.39 11.52 -14.82
N GLY A 130 1.55 10.56 -15.73
CA GLY A 130 1.43 10.77 -17.16
C GLY A 130 -0.03 10.96 -17.58
N LEU A 131 -0.40 12.17 -18.03
CA LEU A 131 -1.77 12.46 -18.49
C LEU A 131 -2.18 11.55 -19.64
N GLY A 132 -3.33 10.89 -19.51
CA GLY A 132 -3.87 9.97 -20.50
C GLY A 132 -3.15 8.61 -20.60
N MET A 133 -2.17 8.35 -19.73
CA MET A 133 -1.45 7.08 -19.64
C MET A 133 -1.60 6.44 -18.25
N ASP A 134 -1.80 7.24 -17.22
CA ASP A 134 -1.95 6.82 -15.84
C ASP A 134 -3.39 7.07 -15.37
N ASP A 135 -4.15 5.99 -15.23
CA ASP A 135 -5.55 6.05 -14.82
C ASP A 135 -5.71 6.48 -13.34
N ASP A 136 -4.66 6.36 -12.51
CA ASP A 136 -4.68 6.81 -11.12
C ASP A 136 -4.64 8.34 -11.01
N VAL A 137 -4.33 9.04 -12.10
CA VAL A 137 -4.41 10.51 -12.18
C VAL A 137 -5.86 10.96 -12.35
N GLY A 138 -6.52 11.24 -11.23
CA GLY A 138 -7.90 11.76 -11.21
C GLY A 138 -8.99 10.76 -11.58
N TYR A 139 -8.66 9.52 -11.91
CA TYR A 139 -9.60 8.43 -12.26
C TYR A 139 -10.62 8.80 -13.34
N GLY A 140 -10.29 9.77 -14.21
CA GLY A 140 -11.23 10.32 -15.19
C GLY A 140 -12.40 11.13 -14.61
N LEU A 141 -12.45 11.34 -13.30
CA LEU A 141 -13.54 12.02 -12.59
C LEU A 141 -13.10 13.34 -11.96
N VAL A 142 -11.85 13.44 -11.56
CA VAL A 142 -11.32 14.63 -10.86
C VAL A 142 -10.41 15.39 -11.81
N ARG A 143 -10.73 16.67 -12.02
CA ARG A 143 -9.89 17.58 -12.79
C ARG A 143 -8.72 18.04 -11.93
N LEU A 144 -7.53 17.61 -12.24
CA LEU A 144 -6.30 17.93 -11.49
C LEU A 144 -5.47 19.04 -12.14
N PHE A 145 -5.70 19.32 -13.44
CA PHE A 145 -4.93 20.27 -14.21
C PHE A 145 -5.85 21.24 -14.96
N PRO A 146 -5.46 22.50 -15.15
CA PRO A 146 -6.15 23.39 -16.07
C PRO A 146 -5.98 22.86 -17.50
N GLU A 147 -7.04 22.88 -18.28
CA GLU A 147 -7.00 22.65 -19.74
C GLU A 147 -6.38 23.84 -20.45
#